data_128dcf79b74fa5258ab91f50e1c0797e
#
_entry.id   128dcf79b74fa5258ab91f50e1c0797e
#
_cell.length_a   1.000
_cell.length_b   1.000
_cell.length_c   1.000
_cell.angle_alpha   90.00
_cell.angle_beta   90.00
_cell.angle_gamma   90.00
#
_symmetry.space_group_name_H-M   'P 1'
#
loop_
_entity.id
_entity.type
_entity.pdbx_description
1 polymer ?
#
loop_
_entity_poly.entity_id
_entity_poly.type
_entity_poly.pdbx_seq_one_letter_code
_entity_poly.pdbx_strand_id
1 'polypeptide(L)'
;MDALRAIDSWGARTAAAGVVRADGELDLHGPRETVLRWASVTKLLTGVAALVAVEEGTVDLDEPAGPEGSTLRHLLAHASGLPPEEGPPLMPPERRRIYSNYGIELAAALVAERAGMPFEEYLRGSVLAPLGLVGGLHGSPAWGYRGPLDDLLALARELLEPTLVARETLAEATTVQFPGLAGVLPSWGRMDPNDWGLAFELRDAKSPHWTGTRASPRTFGHFGASGTFLWVDPDARVVLGVLTDREFGDWAKEAWPALSDSVVVGE
;
A
#
# COMPACT_ATOMS: atom_id res chain seq x y z
N MET A 1 -23.85 4.70 -0.73
CA MET A 1 -23.30 5.26 -2.00
C MET A 1 -23.61 4.28 -3.12
N ASP A 2 -24.30 4.73 -4.17
CA ASP A 2 -24.65 3.82 -5.29
C ASP A 2 -23.44 3.44 -6.15
N ALA A 3 -22.41 4.27 -6.20
CA ALA A 3 -21.17 3.98 -6.92
C ALA A 3 -20.55 2.63 -6.54
N LEU A 4 -20.62 2.21 -5.28
CA LEU A 4 -20.02 0.94 -4.85
C LEU A 4 -20.66 -0.30 -5.52
N ARG A 5 -21.90 -0.18 -6.02
CA ARG A 5 -22.57 -1.26 -6.75
C ARG A 5 -21.87 -1.60 -8.09
N ALA A 6 -21.01 -0.72 -8.59
CA ALA A 6 -20.21 -1.00 -9.78
C ALA A 6 -19.41 -2.30 -9.66
N ILE A 7 -18.99 -2.70 -8.43
CA ILE A 7 -18.23 -3.94 -8.21
C ILE A 7 -19.03 -5.20 -8.59
N ASP A 8 -20.37 -5.17 -8.60
CA ASP A 8 -21.21 -6.30 -8.98
C ASP A 8 -21.03 -6.69 -10.46
N SER A 9 -20.63 -5.70 -11.29
CA SER A 9 -20.39 -5.91 -12.72
C SER A 9 -18.97 -6.39 -13.06
N TRP A 10 -18.07 -6.46 -12.07
CA TRP A 10 -16.67 -6.77 -12.32
C TRP A 10 -16.39 -8.24 -12.64
N GLY A 11 -17.40 -9.12 -12.60
CA GLY A 11 -17.23 -10.54 -12.92
C GLY A 11 -16.40 -11.32 -11.87
N ALA A 12 -16.26 -10.79 -10.68
CA ALA A 12 -15.76 -11.52 -9.52
C ALA A 12 -16.89 -12.38 -8.93
N ARG A 13 -16.55 -13.53 -8.32
CA ARG A 13 -17.54 -14.30 -7.55
C ARG A 13 -17.78 -13.63 -6.20
N THR A 14 -16.75 -12.99 -5.67
CA THR A 14 -16.78 -12.25 -4.41
C THR A 14 -16.08 -10.92 -4.62
N ALA A 15 -16.81 -9.83 -4.40
CA ALA A 15 -16.26 -8.49 -4.36
C ALA A 15 -16.87 -7.72 -3.19
N ALA A 16 -16.06 -6.95 -2.49
CA ALA A 16 -16.50 -6.09 -1.40
C ALA A 16 -15.76 -4.75 -1.48
N ALA A 17 -16.47 -3.67 -1.25
CA ALA A 17 -15.92 -2.31 -1.27
C ALA A 17 -16.42 -1.52 -0.07
N GLY A 18 -15.58 -0.61 0.41
CA GLY A 18 -15.95 0.30 1.47
C GLY A 18 -15.29 1.67 1.31
N VAL A 19 -16.08 2.70 1.59
CA VAL A 19 -15.62 4.10 1.65
C VAL A 19 -15.71 4.58 3.08
N VAL A 20 -14.65 5.22 3.57
CA VAL A 20 -14.63 5.89 4.86
C VAL A 20 -14.33 7.37 4.61
N ARG A 21 -15.12 8.25 5.23
CA ARG A 21 -14.90 9.69 5.24
C ARG A 21 -14.46 10.18 6.62
N ALA A 22 -13.78 11.28 6.67
CA ALA A 22 -13.23 11.80 7.91
C ALA A 22 -14.30 12.25 8.93
N ASP A 23 -15.54 12.48 8.51
CA ASP A 23 -16.69 12.75 9.39
C ASP A 23 -17.25 11.47 10.03
N GLY A 24 -16.68 10.31 9.72
CA GLY A 24 -17.09 9.01 10.22
C GLY A 24 -18.11 8.29 9.35
N GLU A 25 -18.56 8.90 8.25
CA GLU A 25 -19.46 8.23 7.29
C GLU A 25 -18.78 6.97 6.73
N LEU A 26 -19.53 5.89 6.69
CA LEU A 26 -19.10 4.59 6.21
C LEU A 26 -20.13 4.03 5.23
N ASP A 27 -19.73 3.91 3.98
CA ASP A 27 -20.49 3.20 2.95
C ASP A 27 -19.87 1.83 2.69
N LEU A 28 -20.69 0.82 2.57
CA LEU A 28 -20.26 -0.57 2.35
C LEU A 28 -21.09 -1.23 1.25
N HIS A 29 -20.45 -2.08 0.46
CA HIS A 29 -21.12 -2.96 -0.48
C HIS A 29 -20.39 -4.30 -0.59
N GLY A 30 -21.15 -5.39 -0.63
CA GLY A 30 -20.63 -6.76 -0.70
C GLY A 30 -20.32 -7.40 0.67
N PRO A 31 -19.80 -8.65 0.68
CA PRO A 31 -19.56 -9.44 1.87
C PRO A 31 -18.28 -9.00 2.62
N ARG A 32 -18.43 -8.13 3.58
CA ARG A 32 -17.33 -7.46 4.29
C ARG A 32 -16.46 -8.39 5.15
N GLU A 33 -17.00 -9.52 5.60
CA GLU A 33 -16.32 -10.47 6.51
C GLU A 33 -15.54 -11.57 5.76
N THR A 34 -15.67 -11.65 4.44
CA THR A 34 -15.00 -12.69 3.65
C THR A 34 -13.49 -12.41 3.59
N VAL A 35 -12.70 -13.39 4.05
CA VAL A 35 -11.25 -13.33 4.01
C VAL A 35 -10.74 -13.55 2.58
N LEU A 36 -10.11 -12.55 2.02
CA LEU A 36 -9.52 -12.57 0.68
C LEU A 36 -8.02 -12.25 0.72
N ARG A 37 -7.32 -12.51 -0.38
CA ARG A 37 -5.91 -12.17 -0.55
C ARG A 37 -5.75 -10.68 -0.80
N TRP A 38 -4.81 -10.04 -0.08
CA TRP A 38 -4.50 -8.63 -0.32
C TRP A 38 -3.40 -8.42 -1.37
N ALA A 39 -2.65 -9.47 -1.67
CA ALA A 39 -1.47 -9.37 -2.53
C ALA A 39 -0.60 -8.17 -2.11
N SER A 40 -0.16 -7.32 -3.05
CA SER A 40 0.75 -6.22 -2.74
C SER A 40 0.18 -5.12 -1.84
N VAL A 41 -1.11 -5.09 -1.56
CA VAL A 41 -1.67 -4.19 -0.52
C VAL A 41 -1.10 -4.54 0.87
N THR A 42 -0.58 -5.77 1.06
CA THR A 42 0.21 -6.17 2.24
C THR A 42 1.36 -5.21 2.55
N LYS A 43 1.97 -4.58 1.54
CA LYS A 43 3.09 -3.64 1.72
C LYS A 43 2.72 -2.43 2.58
N LEU A 44 1.45 -2.03 2.59
CA LEU A 44 0.98 -0.96 3.47
C LEU A 44 1.13 -1.36 4.94
N LEU A 45 0.79 -2.62 5.30
CA LEU A 45 0.97 -3.14 6.66
C LEU A 45 2.45 -3.22 7.04
N THR A 46 3.28 -3.70 6.11
CA THR A 46 4.73 -3.79 6.32
C THR A 46 5.36 -2.41 6.44
N GLY A 47 4.89 -1.44 5.64
CA GLY A 47 5.31 -0.04 5.74
C GLY A 47 4.98 0.56 7.10
N VAL A 48 3.72 0.42 7.56
CA VAL A 48 3.30 0.91 8.89
C VAL A 48 4.12 0.25 10.00
N ALA A 49 4.35 -1.07 9.94
CA ALA A 49 5.19 -1.75 10.92
C ALA A 49 6.64 -1.23 10.95
N ALA A 50 7.21 -0.94 9.78
CA ALA A 50 8.54 -0.34 9.69
C ALA A 50 8.56 1.09 10.27
N LEU A 51 7.50 1.90 10.05
CA LEU A 51 7.39 3.23 10.64
C LEU A 51 7.23 3.19 12.16
N VAL A 52 6.47 2.23 12.70
CA VAL A 52 6.41 2.00 14.16
C VAL A 52 7.79 1.65 14.69
N ALA A 53 8.54 0.77 14.02
CA ALA A 53 9.90 0.40 14.42
C ALA A 53 10.88 1.59 14.38
N VAL A 54 10.67 2.53 13.47
CA VAL A 54 11.44 3.79 13.41
C VAL A 54 11.12 4.67 14.64
N GLU A 55 9.85 4.86 14.97
CA GLU A 55 9.47 5.68 16.15
C GLU A 55 9.91 5.06 17.48
N GLU A 56 9.92 3.73 17.55
CA GLU A 56 10.44 3.00 18.73
C GLU A 56 11.98 3.07 18.81
N GLY A 57 12.67 3.54 17.77
CA GLY A 57 14.14 3.52 17.68
C GLY A 57 14.72 2.12 17.49
N THR A 58 13.90 1.15 17.05
CA THR A 58 14.32 -0.21 16.73
C THR A 58 15.14 -0.25 15.44
N VAL A 59 14.77 0.57 14.45
CA VAL A 59 15.47 0.77 13.18
C VAL A 59 15.58 2.26 12.86
N ASP A 60 16.51 2.62 11.95
CA ASP A 60 16.63 3.98 11.40
C ASP A 60 16.38 3.91 9.89
N LEU A 61 15.63 4.87 9.35
CA LEU A 61 15.37 4.92 7.90
C LEU A 61 16.65 5.02 7.06
N ASP A 62 17.67 5.66 7.60
CA ASP A 62 18.92 5.90 6.90
C ASP A 62 20.04 4.92 7.29
N GLU A 63 19.74 3.88 8.13
CA GLU A 63 20.69 2.81 8.39
C GLU A 63 20.93 1.94 7.14
N PRO A 64 22.17 1.46 6.94
CA PRO A 64 22.50 0.61 5.78
C PRO A 64 21.65 -0.66 5.75
N ALA A 65 21.01 -0.92 4.60
CA ALA A 65 20.17 -2.08 4.38
C ALA A 65 20.11 -2.45 2.88
N GLY A 66 20.21 -3.74 2.57
CA GLY A 66 20.20 -4.23 1.19
C GLY A 66 21.57 -4.07 0.49
N PRO A 67 21.61 -3.70 -0.81
CA PRO A 67 22.85 -3.55 -1.55
C PRO A 67 23.71 -2.38 -1.06
N GLU A 68 24.98 -2.40 -1.42
CA GLU A 68 25.95 -1.33 -1.06
C GLU A 68 25.41 0.06 -1.44
N GLY A 69 25.45 0.99 -0.49
CA GLY A 69 24.94 2.36 -0.63
C GLY A 69 23.42 2.50 -0.48
N SER A 70 22.71 1.41 -0.21
CA SER A 70 21.26 1.41 0.09
C SER A 70 21.01 1.49 1.58
N THR A 71 19.84 2.02 1.95
CA THR A 71 19.33 2.12 3.32
C THR A 71 17.92 1.55 3.42
N LEU A 72 17.36 1.44 4.63
CA LEU A 72 15.97 1.05 4.82
C LEU A 72 15.01 1.94 4.01
N ARG A 73 15.27 3.25 3.96
CA ARG A 73 14.52 4.21 3.14
C ARG A 73 14.51 3.82 1.66
N HIS A 74 15.65 3.41 1.10
CA HIS A 74 15.73 2.96 -0.30
C HIS A 74 14.92 1.69 -0.55
N LEU A 75 14.94 0.73 0.39
CA LEU A 75 14.16 -0.51 0.28
C LEU A 75 12.67 -0.22 0.24
N LEU A 76 12.17 0.56 1.21
CA LEU A 76 10.75 0.93 1.31
C LEU A 76 10.28 1.78 0.12
N ALA A 77 11.15 2.63 -0.43
CA ALA A 77 10.82 3.50 -1.55
C ALA A 77 11.08 2.87 -2.92
N HIS A 78 11.45 1.59 -3.01
CA HIS A 78 11.79 0.92 -4.28
C HIS A 78 12.91 1.62 -5.07
N ALA A 79 13.87 2.23 -4.36
CA ALA A 79 14.99 3.00 -4.92
C ALA A 79 16.36 2.32 -4.73
N SER A 80 16.40 1.12 -4.16
CA SER A 80 17.61 0.38 -3.82
C SER A 80 18.35 -0.25 -5.01
N GLY A 81 17.74 -0.32 -6.19
CA GLY A 81 18.29 -1.00 -7.36
C GLY A 81 18.09 -2.52 -7.38
N LEU A 82 17.42 -3.08 -6.37
CA LEU A 82 17.09 -4.52 -6.32
C LEU A 82 16.09 -4.92 -7.39
N PRO A 83 16.15 -6.17 -7.88
CA PRO A 83 15.16 -6.73 -8.79
C PRO A 83 13.79 -6.92 -8.10
N PRO A 84 12.72 -7.20 -8.86
CA PRO A 84 11.39 -7.49 -8.31
C PRO A 84 11.38 -8.67 -7.32
N GLU A 85 12.08 -9.74 -7.61
CA GLU A 85 12.24 -10.94 -6.80
C GLU A 85 13.69 -11.12 -6.37
N GLU A 86 13.98 -12.06 -5.46
CA GLU A 86 15.32 -12.31 -4.94
C GLU A 86 16.38 -12.43 -6.04
N GLY A 87 17.45 -11.67 -5.92
CA GLY A 87 18.54 -11.66 -6.89
C GLY A 87 19.55 -10.53 -6.65
N PRO A 88 20.65 -10.51 -7.43
CA PRO A 88 21.64 -9.46 -7.33
C PRO A 88 21.07 -8.09 -7.78
N PRO A 89 21.59 -6.96 -7.26
CA PRO A 89 21.17 -5.63 -7.69
C PRO A 89 21.32 -5.47 -9.20
N LEU A 90 20.31 -4.88 -9.84
CA LEU A 90 20.32 -4.57 -11.27
C LEU A 90 21.12 -3.29 -11.58
N MET A 91 21.22 -2.40 -10.60
CA MET A 91 21.92 -1.12 -10.69
C MET A 91 22.18 -0.54 -9.29
N PRO A 92 23.05 0.48 -9.17
CA PRO A 92 23.21 1.21 -7.92
C PRO A 92 21.88 1.85 -7.45
N PRO A 93 21.74 2.16 -6.15
CA PRO A 93 20.60 2.91 -5.63
C PRO A 93 20.38 4.23 -6.37
N GLU A 94 19.16 4.75 -6.35
CA GLU A 94 18.74 6.04 -6.91
C GLU A 94 18.96 6.24 -8.44
N ARG A 95 19.18 5.14 -9.20
CA ARG A 95 19.30 5.24 -10.67
C ARG A 95 17.95 5.10 -11.36
N ARG A 96 17.04 4.36 -10.76
CA ARG A 96 15.71 4.09 -11.31
C ARG A 96 14.80 3.55 -10.21
N ARG A 97 13.51 3.82 -10.32
CA ARG A 97 12.49 3.19 -9.48
C ARG A 97 12.22 1.79 -10.00
N ILE A 98 12.59 0.78 -9.19
CA ILE A 98 12.36 -0.63 -9.49
C ILE A 98 11.46 -1.20 -8.41
N TYR A 99 10.20 -1.45 -8.75
CA TYR A 99 9.27 -2.12 -7.84
C TYR A 99 9.83 -3.48 -7.43
N SER A 100 10.05 -3.69 -6.13
CA SER A 100 10.75 -4.85 -5.61
C SER A 100 10.00 -5.44 -4.41
N ASN A 101 9.51 -6.68 -4.55
CA ASN A 101 9.04 -7.49 -3.42
C ASN A 101 10.22 -7.80 -2.51
N TYR A 102 11.35 -8.17 -3.11
CA TYR A 102 12.57 -8.50 -2.39
C TYR A 102 13.06 -7.36 -1.49
N GLY A 103 13.00 -6.10 -1.97
CA GLY A 103 13.33 -4.93 -1.15
C GLY A 103 12.44 -4.81 0.10
N ILE A 104 11.15 -5.05 -0.03
CA ILE A 104 10.22 -5.04 1.11
C ILE A 104 10.49 -6.23 2.06
N GLU A 105 10.83 -7.39 1.53
CA GLU A 105 11.20 -8.55 2.34
C GLU A 105 12.48 -8.30 3.14
N LEU A 106 13.49 -7.65 2.54
CA LEU A 106 14.71 -7.24 3.27
C LEU A 106 14.42 -6.17 4.32
N ALA A 107 13.52 -5.21 4.06
CA ALA A 107 13.09 -4.23 5.05
C ALA A 107 12.42 -4.92 6.26
N ALA A 108 11.52 -5.86 6.00
CA ALA A 108 10.89 -6.66 7.05
C ALA A 108 11.89 -7.54 7.82
N ALA A 109 12.88 -8.12 7.13
CA ALA A 109 13.95 -8.91 7.75
C ALA A 109 14.82 -8.05 8.67
N LEU A 110 15.13 -6.80 8.28
CA LEU A 110 15.87 -5.87 9.13
C LEU A 110 15.09 -5.55 10.41
N VAL A 111 13.78 -5.23 10.28
CA VAL A 111 12.93 -4.99 11.45
C VAL A 111 12.92 -6.21 12.38
N ALA A 112 12.75 -7.42 11.83
CA ALA A 112 12.78 -8.65 12.61
C ALA A 112 14.12 -8.88 13.35
N GLU A 113 15.24 -8.64 12.66
CA GLU A 113 16.59 -8.75 13.23
C GLU A 113 16.77 -7.77 14.40
N ARG A 114 16.42 -6.50 14.20
CA ARG A 114 16.58 -5.44 15.21
C ARG A 114 15.63 -5.61 16.39
N ALA A 115 14.39 -6.06 16.13
CA ALA A 115 13.41 -6.35 17.17
C ALA A 115 13.70 -7.66 17.94
N GLY A 116 14.57 -8.54 17.41
CA GLY A 116 14.90 -9.83 18.00
C GLY A 116 13.74 -10.84 17.97
N MET A 117 12.79 -10.70 17.05
CA MET A 117 11.66 -11.60 16.91
C MET A 117 11.23 -11.75 15.44
N PRO A 118 10.48 -12.81 15.06
CA PRO A 118 9.96 -12.97 13.71
C PRO A 118 9.12 -11.77 13.28
N PHE A 119 9.25 -11.34 12.02
CA PHE A 119 8.49 -10.18 11.50
C PHE A 119 6.96 -10.34 11.65
N GLU A 120 6.43 -11.54 11.46
CA GLU A 120 5.00 -11.80 11.66
C GLU A 120 4.55 -11.49 13.10
N GLU A 121 5.38 -11.83 14.08
CA GLU A 121 5.11 -11.53 15.50
C GLU A 121 5.19 -10.03 15.77
N TYR A 122 6.21 -9.36 15.23
CA TYR A 122 6.35 -7.92 15.30
C TYR A 122 5.15 -7.20 14.66
N LEU A 123 4.79 -7.57 13.43
CA LEU A 123 3.63 -7.04 12.71
C LEU A 123 2.34 -7.21 13.52
N ARG A 124 2.16 -8.40 14.12
CA ARG A 124 0.97 -8.67 14.94
C ARG A 124 0.90 -7.75 16.14
N GLY A 125 2.02 -7.57 16.85
CA GLY A 125 2.09 -6.72 18.05
C GLY A 125 1.98 -5.24 17.76
N SER A 126 2.65 -4.77 16.71
CA SER A 126 2.78 -3.35 16.39
C SER A 126 1.63 -2.78 15.55
N VAL A 127 0.95 -3.62 14.75
CA VAL A 127 -0.09 -3.15 13.80
C VAL A 127 -1.40 -3.93 13.94
N LEU A 128 -1.36 -5.28 13.80
CA LEU A 128 -2.61 -6.03 13.65
C LEU A 128 -3.46 -5.98 14.92
N ALA A 129 -2.88 -6.27 16.08
CA ALA A 129 -3.60 -6.29 17.35
C ALA A 129 -4.07 -4.89 17.78
N PRO A 130 -3.26 -3.82 17.70
CA PRO A 130 -3.72 -2.47 18.02
C PRO A 130 -4.87 -1.98 17.14
N LEU A 131 -4.90 -2.34 15.85
CA LEU A 131 -5.99 -1.98 14.94
C LEU A 131 -7.16 -2.96 14.97
N GLY A 132 -7.06 -4.06 15.74
CA GLY A 132 -8.09 -5.09 15.82
C GLY A 132 -8.28 -5.91 14.53
N LEU A 133 -7.23 -6.02 13.70
CA LEU A 133 -7.27 -6.80 12.47
C LEU A 133 -7.31 -8.31 12.81
N VAL A 134 -8.22 -9.03 12.15
CA VAL A 134 -8.45 -10.46 12.40
C VAL A 134 -7.75 -11.38 11.40
N GLY A 135 -7.28 -10.83 10.30
CA GLY A 135 -6.50 -11.55 9.30
C GLY A 135 -5.08 -11.86 9.75
N GLY A 136 -4.27 -12.37 8.84
CA GLY A 136 -2.90 -12.75 9.15
C GLY A 136 -1.98 -12.77 7.93
N LEU A 137 -0.68 -12.76 8.21
CA LEU A 137 0.36 -12.89 7.21
C LEU A 137 0.60 -14.38 6.89
N HIS A 138 0.53 -14.76 5.63
CA HIS A 138 0.75 -16.11 5.12
C HIS A 138 1.83 -16.07 4.05
N GLY A 139 3.09 -16.13 4.46
CA GLY A 139 4.25 -16.05 3.57
C GLY A 139 4.90 -14.66 3.55
N SER A 140 5.14 -14.11 2.37
CA SER A 140 5.92 -12.88 2.22
C SER A 140 5.28 -11.64 2.83
N PRO A 141 6.05 -10.80 3.56
CA PRO A 141 5.61 -9.49 4.03
C PRO A 141 5.34 -8.50 2.88
N ALA A 142 5.70 -8.84 1.66
CA ALA A 142 5.40 -8.03 0.48
C ALA A 142 4.02 -8.30 -0.13
N TRP A 143 3.40 -9.47 0.12
CA TRP A 143 2.16 -9.86 -0.57
C TRP A 143 1.29 -10.90 0.16
N GLY A 144 1.69 -11.38 1.34
CA GLY A 144 1.11 -12.59 1.96
C GLY A 144 -0.10 -12.36 2.86
N TYR A 145 -0.51 -11.11 3.13
CA TYR A 145 -1.64 -10.89 4.03
C TYR A 145 -2.96 -11.36 3.43
N ARG A 146 -3.80 -11.95 4.30
CA ARG A 146 -5.18 -12.32 4.01
C ARG A 146 -6.07 -11.78 5.12
N GLY A 147 -7.11 -11.07 4.75
CA GLY A 147 -8.05 -10.49 5.69
C GLY A 147 -9.35 -10.08 5.02
N PRO A 148 -10.37 -9.77 5.81
CA PRO A 148 -11.66 -9.26 5.34
C PRO A 148 -11.57 -7.77 4.95
N LEU A 149 -12.67 -7.24 4.37
CA LEU A 149 -12.78 -5.81 4.08
C LEU A 149 -12.70 -4.96 5.35
N ASP A 150 -13.22 -5.44 6.47
CA ASP A 150 -13.15 -4.72 7.75
C ASP A 150 -11.72 -4.41 8.19
N ASP A 151 -10.78 -5.36 7.99
CA ASP A 151 -9.36 -5.13 8.24
C ASP A 151 -8.78 -4.05 7.30
N LEU A 152 -9.16 -4.10 6.02
CA LEU A 152 -8.70 -3.12 5.03
C LEU A 152 -9.18 -1.71 5.39
N LEU A 153 -10.42 -1.58 5.86
CA LEU A 153 -10.99 -0.31 6.28
C LEU A 153 -10.43 0.17 7.64
N ALA A 154 -10.07 -0.73 8.54
CA ALA A 154 -9.37 -0.36 9.77
C ALA A 154 -7.98 0.21 9.46
N LEU A 155 -7.21 -0.43 8.57
CA LEU A 155 -5.96 0.14 8.07
C LEU A 155 -6.19 1.47 7.34
N ALA A 156 -7.24 1.58 6.54
CA ALA A 156 -7.58 2.81 5.82
C ALA A 156 -7.82 3.99 6.78
N ARG A 157 -8.53 3.76 7.89
CA ARG A 157 -8.75 4.78 8.93
C ARG A 157 -7.45 5.21 9.58
N GLU A 158 -6.59 4.24 9.91
CA GLU A 158 -5.25 4.52 10.44
C GLU A 158 -4.42 5.39 9.49
N LEU A 159 -4.47 5.13 8.19
CA LEU A 159 -3.76 5.91 7.18
C LEU A 159 -4.38 7.30 6.92
N LEU A 160 -5.66 7.50 7.24
CA LEU A 160 -6.31 8.81 7.14
C LEU A 160 -6.08 9.64 8.40
N GLU A 161 -6.18 9.00 9.56
CA GLU A 161 -6.01 9.61 10.89
C GLU A 161 -5.13 8.71 11.77
N PRO A 162 -3.78 8.85 11.69
CA PRO A 162 -2.86 7.93 12.33
C PRO A 162 -2.93 7.99 13.86
N THR A 163 -2.85 6.80 14.46
CA THR A 163 -2.82 6.56 15.90
C THR A 163 -1.63 5.69 16.33
N LEU A 164 -1.10 4.86 15.41
CA LEU A 164 0.05 3.99 15.65
C LEU A 164 1.38 4.73 15.50
N VAL A 165 1.40 5.75 14.65
CA VAL A 165 2.56 6.60 14.38
C VAL A 165 2.16 8.06 14.46
N ALA A 166 3.14 8.95 14.65
CA ALA A 166 2.90 10.39 14.62
C ALA A 166 2.43 10.83 13.22
N ARG A 167 1.63 11.90 13.17
CA ARG A 167 1.17 12.51 11.90
C ARG A 167 2.34 12.93 11.01
N GLU A 168 3.40 13.41 11.61
CA GLU A 168 4.63 13.83 10.95
C GLU A 168 5.33 12.65 10.29
N THR A 169 5.39 11.50 10.96
CA THR A 169 5.98 10.25 10.44
C THR A 169 5.19 9.73 9.23
N LEU A 170 3.86 9.69 9.32
CA LEU A 170 3.04 9.31 8.18
C LEU A 170 3.15 10.33 7.04
N ALA A 171 3.19 11.62 7.33
CA ALA A 171 3.37 12.67 6.32
C ALA A 171 4.72 12.53 5.59
N GLU A 172 5.82 12.25 6.30
CA GLU A 172 7.10 11.92 5.67
C GLU A 172 6.98 10.68 4.78
N ALA A 173 6.37 9.61 5.29
CA ALA A 173 6.23 8.35 4.57
C ALA A 173 5.38 8.46 3.30
N THR A 174 4.42 9.36 3.26
CA THR A 174 3.53 9.64 2.12
C THR A 174 3.99 10.82 1.27
N THR A 175 5.22 11.30 1.50
CA THR A 175 5.92 12.29 0.65
C THR A 175 6.88 11.57 -0.29
N VAL A 176 7.13 12.17 -1.46
CA VAL A 176 8.04 11.60 -2.47
C VAL A 176 9.43 11.38 -1.88
N GLN A 177 9.89 10.13 -1.91
CA GLN A 177 11.26 9.77 -1.58
C GLN A 177 12.08 9.66 -2.86
N PHE A 178 13.30 10.21 -2.87
CA PHE A 178 14.19 10.20 -4.05
C PHE A 178 13.46 10.69 -5.32
N PRO A 179 13.10 11.97 -5.42
CA PRO A 179 12.24 12.50 -6.47
C PRO A 179 12.87 12.39 -7.87
N GLY A 180 12.02 12.27 -8.89
CA GLY A 180 12.43 12.30 -10.29
C GLY A 180 12.93 10.96 -10.84
N LEU A 181 12.86 9.87 -10.09
CA LEU A 181 13.25 8.55 -10.59
C LEU A 181 12.19 7.99 -11.55
N ALA A 182 12.57 7.79 -12.81
CA ALA A 182 11.74 7.07 -13.77
C ALA A 182 11.65 5.59 -13.41
N GLY A 183 10.52 4.95 -13.74
CA GLY A 183 10.31 3.52 -13.47
C GLY A 183 9.12 2.93 -14.20
N VAL A 184 8.79 1.70 -13.84
CA VAL A 184 7.57 1.03 -14.31
C VAL A 184 6.62 0.88 -13.13
N LEU A 185 5.44 1.47 -13.24
CA LEU A 185 4.34 1.16 -12.33
C LEU A 185 3.74 -0.18 -12.81
N PRO A 186 3.76 -1.22 -11.97
CA PRO A 186 3.32 -2.56 -12.38
C PRO A 186 1.96 -2.51 -13.07
N SER A 187 1.86 -3.16 -14.22
CA SER A 187 0.64 -3.24 -15.06
C SER A 187 0.13 -1.92 -15.67
N TRP A 188 0.61 -0.76 -15.22
CA TRP A 188 0.22 0.58 -15.72
C TRP A 188 1.24 1.19 -16.67
N GLY A 189 2.46 0.64 -16.72
CA GLY A 189 3.47 1.04 -17.69
C GLY A 189 4.56 1.95 -17.14
N ARG A 190 5.32 2.55 -18.05
CA ARG A 190 6.41 3.47 -17.70
C ARG A 190 5.84 4.80 -17.19
N MET A 191 6.38 5.24 -16.07
CA MET A 191 6.16 6.55 -15.48
C MET A 191 7.48 7.32 -15.42
N ASP A 192 7.43 8.63 -15.66
CA ASP A 192 8.59 9.51 -15.64
C ASP A 192 8.17 10.91 -15.15
N PRO A 193 8.27 11.20 -13.85
CA PRO A 193 8.78 10.34 -12.77
C PRO A 193 7.78 9.22 -12.35
N ASN A 194 8.32 8.19 -11.65
CA ASN A 194 7.54 7.16 -10.96
C ASN A 194 7.73 7.34 -9.44
N ASP A 195 7.19 8.39 -8.89
CA ASP A 195 7.42 8.79 -7.51
C ASP A 195 6.66 7.91 -6.51
N TRP A 196 7.35 7.59 -5.39
CA TRP A 196 6.88 6.73 -4.32
C TRP A 196 7.25 7.29 -2.96
N GLY A 197 6.43 7.00 -1.95
CA GLY A 197 6.74 7.16 -0.54
C GLY A 197 7.43 5.94 0.06
N LEU A 198 7.39 5.82 1.39
CA LEU A 198 7.93 4.66 2.12
C LEU A 198 6.88 3.53 2.15
N ALA A 199 6.96 2.59 1.24
CA ALA A 199 6.00 1.50 0.98
C ALA A 199 4.61 1.96 0.47
N PHE A 200 4.43 3.25 0.22
CA PHE A 200 3.21 3.82 -0.34
C PHE A 200 3.43 4.20 -1.82
N GLU A 201 2.55 3.72 -2.69
CA GLU A 201 2.45 4.22 -4.05
C GLU A 201 1.75 5.58 -4.01
N LEU A 202 2.34 6.58 -4.65
CA LEU A 202 1.80 7.95 -4.70
C LEU A 202 1.20 8.21 -6.07
N ARG A 203 0.01 8.83 -6.10
CA ARG A 203 -0.58 9.24 -7.37
C ARG A 203 0.26 10.29 -8.06
N ASP A 204 0.59 11.35 -7.36
CA ASP A 204 1.35 12.49 -7.89
C ASP A 204 0.83 12.94 -9.26
N ALA A 205 1.71 13.17 -10.23
CA ALA A 205 1.36 13.56 -11.61
C ALA A 205 1.19 12.37 -12.58
N LYS A 206 1.18 11.13 -12.08
CA LYS A 206 1.07 9.93 -12.93
C LYS A 206 -0.26 9.88 -13.70
N SER A 207 -0.18 9.57 -15.00
CA SER A 207 -1.35 9.40 -15.87
C SER A 207 -1.02 8.42 -17.02
N PRO A 208 -1.85 7.42 -17.30
CA PRO A 208 -3.05 7.05 -16.52
C PRO A 208 -2.71 6.49 -15.14
N HIS A 209 -3.67 6.52 -14.20
CA HIS A 209 -3.46 6.05 -12.84
C HIS A 209 -4.67 5.25 -12.33
N TRP A 210 -4.42 4.26 -11.47
CA TRP A 210 -5.46 3.38 -10.93
C TRP A 210 -6.44 4.09 -9.98
N THR A 211 -6.08 5.22 -9.40
CA THR A 211 -6.95 6.05 -8.56
C THR A 211 -7.83 7.04 -9.35
N GLY A 212 -7.84 6.93 -10.68
CA GLY A 212 -8.65 7.80 -11.53
C GLY A 212 -8.02 9.17 -11.80
N THR A 213 -8.86 10.12 -12.15
CA THR A 213 -8.48 11.48 -12.58
C THR A 213 -8.90 12.56 -11.59
N ARG A 214 -9.82 12.25 -10.67
CA ARG A 214 -10.41 13.19 -9.70
C ARG A 214 -9.70 13.21 -8.36
N ALA A 215 -9.01 12.12 -8.02
CA ALA A 215 -8.23 12.04 -6.80
C ALA A 215 -7.10 13.09 -6.79
N SER A 216 -6.77 13.62 -5.62
CA SER A 216 -5.72 14.63 -5.48
C SER A 216 -4.34 14.06 -5.83
N PRO A 217 -3.36 14.89 -6.22
CA PRO A 217 -1.98 14.44 -6.40
C PRO A 217 -1.37 13.81 -5.12
N ARG A 218 -1.89 14.18 -3.95
CA ARG A 218 -1.43 13.65 -2.66
C ARG A 218 -2.03 12.28 -2.31
N THR A 219 -2.92 11.75 -3.15
CA THR A 219 -3.48 10.41 -2.96
C THR A 219 -2.38 9.37 -2.95
N PHE A 220 -2.43 8.47 -1.97
CA PHE A 220 -1.49 7.39 -1.79
C PHE A 220 -2.19 6.08 -1.43
N GLY A 221 -1.49 4.98 -1.56
CA GLY A 221 -2.03 3.67 -1.24
C GLY A 221 -1.26 2.54 -1.89
N HIS A 222 -1.95 1.47 -2.21
CA HIS A 222 -1.38 0.36 -2.97
C HIS A 222 -2.47 -0.48 -3.61
N PHE A 223 -2.11 -1.19 -4.68
CA PHE A 223 -2.97 -2.19 -5.32
C PHE A 223 -2.25 -3.54 -5.43
N GLY A 224 -3.02 -4.60 -5.59
CA GLY A 224 -2.53 -5.97 -5.61
C GLY A 224 -3.00 -6.79 -6.80
N ALA A 225 -2.17 -7.77 -7.19
CA ALA A 225 -2.47 -8.72 -8.28
C ALA A 225 -3.76 -9.52 -8.04
N SER A 226 -4.25 -9.61 -6.81
CA SER A 226 -5.54 -10.23 -6.46
C SER A 226 -6.78 -9.42 -6.83
N GLY A 227 -6.63 -8.27 -7.51
CA GLY A 227 -7.76 -7.39 -7.81
C GLY A 227 -8.17 -6.48 -6.64
N THR A 228 -7.30 -6.38 -5.65
CA THR A 228 -7.50 -5.63 -4.40
C THR A 228 -6.78 -4.29 -4.47
N PHE A 229 -7.35 -3.25 -3.87
CA PHE A 229 -6.66 -1.98 -3.69
C PHE A 229 -7.18 -1.22 -2.46
N LEU A 230 -6.33 -0.32 -1.98
CA LEU A 230 -6.64 0.67 -0.96
C LEU A 230 -5.97 1.98 -1.36
N TRP A 231 -6.74 3.07 -1.39
CA TRP A 231 -6.16 4.40 -1.50
C TRP A 231 -6.78 5.37 -0.47
N VAL A 232 -5.98 6.36 -0.11
CA VAL A 232 -6.34 7.47 0.77
C VAL A 232 -6.12 8.76 0.02
N ASP A 233 -7.13 9.60 -0.08
CA ASP A 233 -7.01 10.99 -0.54
C ASP A 233 -7.08 11.92 0.68
N PRO A 234 -5.94 12.47 1.13
CA PRO A 234 -5.89 13.31 2.32
C PRO A 234 -6.54 14.69 2.12
N ASP A 235 -6.63 15.17 0.88
CA ASP A 235 -7.23 16.47 0.57
C ASP A 235 -8.76 16.37 0.52
N ALA A 236 -9.29 15.32 -0.10
CA ALA A 236 -10.71 15.00 -0.09
C ALA A 236 -11.17 14.37 1.24
N ARG A 237 -10.22 13.96 2.09
CA ARG A 237 -10.44 13.25 3.36
C ARG A 237 -11.33 12.02 3.19
N VAL A 238 -11.03 11.22 2.19
CA VAL A 238 -11.78 10.02 1.83
C VAL A 238 -10.82 8.87 1.54
N VAL A 239 -11.25 7.67 1.88
CA VAL A 239 -10.56 6.44 1.54
C VAL A 239 -11.49 5.49 0.81
N LEU A 240 -10.94 4.69 -0.09
CA LEU A 240 -11.65 3.58 -0.75
C LEU A 240 -10.81 2.31 -0.63
N GLY A 241 -11.41 1.27 -0.07
CA GLY A 241 -10.86 -0.07 -0.02
C GLY A 241 -11.71 -1.04 -0.81
N VAL A 242 -11.07 -1.90 -1.61
CA VAL A 242 -11.75 -2.93 -2.41
C VAL A 242 -11.02 -4.26 -2.30
N LEU A 243 -11.76 -5.31 -2.05
CA LEU A 243 -11.32 -6.71 -2.10
C LEU A 243 -12.11 -7.48 -3.15
N THR A 244 -11.42 -8.30 -3.96
CA THR A 244 -12.07 -9.25 -4.88
C THR A 244 -11.34 -10.58 -4.92
N ASP A 245 -12.01 -11.62 -5.44
CA ASP A 245 -11.41 -12.90 -5.83
C ASP A 245 -11.07 -12.97 -7.34
N ARG A 246 -11.21 -11.86 -8.05
CA ARG A 246 -10.83 -11.73 -9.46
C ARG A 246 -9.46 -11.08 -9.58
N GLU A 247 -8.48 -11.81 -10.12
CA GLU A 247 -7.15 -11.26 -10.31
C GLU A 247 -7.16 -10.01 -11.22
N PHE A 248 -6.19 -9.12 -10.95
CA PHE A 248 -5.97 -7.93 -11.75
C PHE A 248 -5.80 -8.29 -13.24
N GLY A 249 -6.36 -7.47 -14.09
CA GLY A 249 -6.29 -7.61 -15.55
C GLY A 249 -6.77 -6.33 -16.24
N ASP A 250 -6.97 -6.39 -17.54
CA ASP A 250 -7.40 -5.21 -18.32
C ASP A 250 -8.74 -4.64 -17.84
N TRP A 251 -9.62 -5.48 -17.33
CA TRP A 251 -10.88 -5.04 -16.72
C TRP A 251 -10.67 -4.01 -15.59
N ALA A 252 -9.63 -4.17 -14.81
CA ALA A 252 -9.33 -3.29 -13.67
C ALA A 252 -8.84 -1.91 -14.12
N LYS A 253 -8.18 -1.83 -15.28
CA LYS A 253 -7.67 -0.56 -15.83
C LYS A 253 -8.80 0.42 -16.20
N GLU A 254 -9.99 -0.08 -16.47
CA GLU A 254 -11.19 0.73 -16.73
C GLU A 254 -12.04 0.89 -15.47
N ALA A 255 -12.25 -0.21 -14.74
CA ALA A 255 -13.18 -0.28 -13.63
C ALA A 255 -12.69 0.50 -12.39
N TRP A 256 -11.40 0.41 -12.05
CA TRP A 256 -10.86 1.05 -10.85
C TRP A 256 -10.83 2.58 -10.92
N PRO A 257 -10.32 3.20 -12.03
CA PRO A 257 -10.38 4.65 -12.19
C PRO A 257 -11.82 5.18 -12.16
N ALA A 258 -12.76 4.49 -12.83
CA ALA A 258 -14.16 4.91 -12.87
C ALA A 258 -14.80 4.90 -11.47
N LEU A 259 -14.61 3.81 -10.70
CA LEU A 259 -15.11 3.74 -9.32
C LEU A 259 -14.45 4.81 -8.44
N SER A 260 -13.13 4.98 -8.56
CA SER A 260 -12.39 5.97 -7.76
C SER A 260 -12.89 7.39 -8.03
N ASP A 261 -13.09 7.75 -9.30
CA ASP A 261 -13.61 9.07 -9.69
C ASP A 261 -15.02 9.31 -9.14
N SER A 262 -15.91 8.31 -9.19
CA SER A 262 -17.27 8.41 -8.62
C SER A 262 -17.24 8.61 -7.10
N VAL A 263 -16.35 7.89 -6.39
CA VAL A 263 -16.21 8.02 -4.93
C VAL A 263 -15.71 9.41 -4.53
N VAL A 264 -14.72 9.95 -5.27
CA VAL A 264 -14.18 11.30 -4.97
C VAL A 264 -15.22 12.38 -5.18
N VAL A 265 -16.07 12.28 -6.21
CA VAL A 265 -17.13 13.27 -6.46
C VAL A 265 -18.40 13.07 -5.62
N GLY A 266 -18.50 11.93 -4.90
CA GLY A 266 -19.62 11.67 -3.97
C GLY A 266 -20.90 11.16 -4.66
N GLU A 267 -20.78 10.44 -5.79
CA GLU A 267 -21.89 9.85 -6.55
C GLU A 267 -22.40 8.52 -5.96
#